data_0d61b643b6d68f23a8ecf11620143697
#
_entry.id   0d61b643b6d68f23a8ecf11620143697
#
_cell.length_a   1.000
_cell.length_b   1.000
_cell.length_c   1.000
_cell.angle_alpha   90.00
_cell.angle_beta   90.00
_cell.angle_gamma   90.00
#
_symmetry.space_group_name_H-M   'P 1'
#
loop_
_entity.id
_entity.type
_entity.pdbx_description
1 polymer ?
#
loop_
_entity_poly.entity_id
_entity_poly.type
_entity_poly.pdbx_seq_one_letter_code
_entity_poly.pdbx_strand_id
1 'polypeptide(L)'
;MLEKMKNAWRIPELRKKIIYTFGMLLMYRLLCVIPVPGINIAAVASAVKDYSILDFMNMMTGGSFQNMSIMAMGITPYINSSIILQLLTVAIPALEKLANEGPEGRKKINEYTRYLTVVLAFIQAVGLVFAMRANSNGGIWYLVIGLSMAAGSALAMWIGERITENGIGNGVSLLIMAGIVSNMFNWGRQAVVGMVKGTVSPLAVIVIVIALLAMIVAITFVDMGERRIPIQYAKRVVGRKMYGGQSTYIPMKINSTGVMPLIFGFAILQFPATIFAFFPTSGINVGWQTFQSGLWYQVVLAVLIIAFTYFYTSITFNPVDISKNMQQNGGIIPGIRQGRATSDYLSRVSSRLTLFSALFLAVLATIPTMLTSIFDISAPFGASSVLIAVSVGIETIRQIEAQMVMRHHKGFLG
;
A
#
# COMPACT_ATOMS: atom_id res chain seq x y z
N MET A 1 4.93 22.30 -8.50
CA MET A 1 3.90 21.26 -8.64
C MET A 1 2.65 21.76 -9.38
N LEU A 2 2.03 22.86 -8.98
CA LEU A 2 0.81 23.39 -9.63
C LEU A 2 0.96 23.68 -11.13
N GLU A 3 2.10 24.23 -11.57
CA GLU A 3 2.38 24.45 -13.01
C GLU A 3 2.47 23.15 -13.79
N LYS A 4 3.10 22.12 -13.23
CA LYS A 4 3.21 20.79 -13.86
C LYS A 4 1.82 20.15 -14.01
N MET A 5 0.96 20.25 -13.01
CA MET A 5 -0.43 19.78 -13.09
C MET A 5 -1.24 20.57 -14.12
N LYS A 6 -1.06 21.89 -14.20
CA LYS A 6 -1.71 22.74 -15.22
C LYS A 6 -1.27 22.34 -16.63
N ASN A 7 0.01 22.01 -16.81
CA ASN A 7 0.53 21.53 -18.10
C ASN A 7 0.02 20.13 -18.44
N ALA A 8 -0.09 19.23 -17.46
CA ALA A 8 -0.71 17.90 -17.66
C ALA A 8 -2.19 18.02 -18.12
N TRP A 9 -2.94 18.99 -17.57
CA TRP A 9 -4.34 19.21 -17.95
C TRP A 9 -4.52 19.72 -19.38
N ARG A 10 -3.51 20.39 -19.96
CA ARG A 10 -3.52 20.86 -21.36
C ARG A 10 -3.38 19.72 -22.37
N ILE A 11 -2.85 18.55 -21.96
CA ILE A 11 -2.70 17.40 -22.84
C ILE A 11 -4.01 16.60 -22.86
N PRO A 12 -4.73 16.50 -24.01
CA PRO A 12 -6.08 15.92 -24.07
C PRO A 12 -6.16 14.49 -23.58
N GLU A 13 -5.14 13.67 -23.87
CA GLU A 13 -5.11 12.26 -23.46
C GLU A 13 -4.84 12.09 -21.96
N LEU A 14 -3.95 12.88 -21.37
CA LEU A 14 -3.74 12.90 -19.94
C LEU A 14 -4.99 13.34 -19.19
N ARG A 15 -5.65 14.39 -19.70
CA ARG A 15 -6.91 14.87 -19.15
C ARG A 15 -7.98 13.78 -19.15
N LYS A 16 -8.13 13.02 -20.25
CA LYS A 16 -9.07 11.89 -20.31
C LYS A 16 -8.75 10.83 -19.26
N LYS A 17 -7.48 10.45 -19.07
CA LYS A 17 -7.05 9.50 -18.06
C LYS A 17 -7.29 10.00 -16.65
N ILE A 18 -7.01 11.28 -16.36
CA ILE A 18 -7.29 11.91 -15.06
C ILE A 18 -8.79 11.85 -14.76
N ILE A 19 -9.63 12.31 -15.70
CA ILE A 19 -11.09 12.30 -15.54
C ILE A 19 -11.62 10.89 -15.34
N TYR A 20 -11.10 9.91 -16.10
CA TYR A 20 -11.45 8.50 -15.93
C TYR A 20 -11.12 7.99 -14.52
N THR A 21 -9.90 8.27 -14.02
CA THR A 21 -9.48 7.88 -12.68
C THR A 21 -10.39 8.48 -11.60
N PHE A 22 -10.68 9.79 -11.69
CA PHE A 22 -11.60 10.44 -10.76
C PHE A 22 -13.02 9.87 -10.84
N GLY A 23 -13.54 9.62 -12.04
CA GLY A 23 -14.85 8.99 -12.24
C GLY A 23 -14.95 7.61 -11.60
N MET A 24 -13.93 6.77 -11.76
CA MET A 24 -13.88 5.44 -11.15
C MET A 24 -13.75 5.52 -9.60
N LEU A 25 -12.96 6.47 -9.08
CA LEU A 25 -12.88 6.71 -7.63
C LEU A 25 -14.21 7.20 -7.06
N LEU A 26 -14.92 8.06 -7.77
CA LEU A 26 -16.26 8.53 -7.37
C LEU A 26 -17.27 7.37 -7.38
N MET A 27 -17.25 6.53 -8.43
CA MET A 27 -18.07 5.32 -8.50
C MET A 27 -17.80 4.40 -7.31
N TYR A 28 -16.54 4.13 -6.99
CA TYR A 28 -16.17 3.35 -5.81
C TYR A 28 -16.74 3.96 -4.52
N ARG A 29 -16.66 5.28 -4.36
CA ARG A 29 -17.21 5.97 -3.18
C ARG A 29 -18.73 5.88 -3.07
N LEU A 30 -19.45 5.97 -4.17
CA LEU A 30 -20.90 5.76 -4.18
C LEU A 30 -21.27 4.34 -3.71
N LEU A 31 -20.53 3.33 -4.17
CA LEU A 31 -20.74 1.95 -3.74
C LEU A 31 -20.43 1.72 -2.23
N CYS A 32 -19.54 2.52 -1.64
CA CYS A 32 -19.22 2.48 -0.23
C CYS A 32 -20.38 2.94 0.69
N VAL A 33 -21.42 3.55 0.15
CA VAL A 33 -22.59 4.03 0.92
C VAL A 33 -23.73 3.03 0.89
N ILE A 34 -23.76 2.11 -0.08
CA ILE A 34 -24.84 1.14 -0.25
C ILE A 34 -24.74 0.03 0.80
N PRO A 35 -25.65 -0.05 1.79
CA PRO A 35 -25.57 -1.07 2.84
C PRO A 35 -25.93 -2.45 2.29
N VAL A 36 -25.36 -3.49 2.89
CA VAL A 36 -25.72 -4.89 2.61
C VAL A 36 -27.06 -5.20 3.28
N PRO A 37 -28.01 -5.83 2.57
CA PRO A 37 -29.31 -6.17 3.16
C PRO A 37 -29.17 -7.21 4.27
N GLY A 38 -30.00 -7.12 5.31
CA GLY A 38 -30.08 -8.10 6.39
C GLY A 38 -29.07 -7.95 7.53
N ILE A 39 -28.31 -6.84 7.57
CA ILE A 39 -27.33 -6.58 8.63
C ILE A 39 -27.87 -5.59 9.66
N ASN A 40 -27.61 -5.87 10.94
CA ASN A 40 -27.84 -4.94 12.03
C ASN A 40 -26.65 -3.97 12.17
N ILE A 41 -26.77 -2.79 11.58
CA ILE A 41 -25.70 -1.76 11.56
C ILE A 41 -25.35 -1.31 13.00
N ALA A 42 -26.30 -1.27 13.92
CA ALA A 42 -26.06 -0.85 15.31
C ALA A 42 -25.13 -1.83 16.05
N ALA A 43 -25.31 -3.13 15.85
CA ALA A 43 -24.44 -4.16 16.44
C ALA A 43 -23.01 -4.07 15.90
N VAL A 44 -22.85 -3.74 14.63
CA VAL A 44 -21.54 -3.58 14.01
C VAL A 44 -20.84 -2.30 14.48
N ALA A 45 -21.56 -1.20 14.58
CA ALA A 45 -21.00 0.08 15.02
C ALA A 45 -20.46 0.02 16.47
N SER A 46 -21.10 -0.77 17.35
CA SER A 46 -20.58 -1.04 18.71
C SER A 46 -19.31 -1.91 18.66
N ALA A 47 -19.34 -3.02 17.89
CA ALA A 47 -18.20 -3.92 17.78
C ALA A 47 -16.96 -3.27 17.18
N VAL A 48 -17.12 -2.36 16.21
CA VAL A 48 -15.96 -1.61 15.61
C VAL A 48 -15.25 -0.77 16.67
N LYS A 49 -15.96 -0.19 17.63
CA LYS A 49 -15.35 0.61 18.70
C LYS A 49 -14.57 -0.23 19.71
N ASP A 50 -14.99 -1.47 19.91
CA ASP A 50 -14.40 -2.35 20.92
C ASP A 50 -13.14 -3.09 20.41
N TYR A 51 -12.93 -3.17 19.10
CA TYR A 51 -11.84 -3.92 18.49
C TYR A 51 -10.95 -3.04 17.60
N SER A 52 -9.72 -2.79 18.01
CA SER A 52 -8.71 -1.98 17.25
C SER A 52 -8.49 -2.44 15.81
N ILE A 53 -8.60 -3.74 15.55
CA ILE A 53 -8.44 -4.31 14.21
C ILE A 53 -9.58 -3.91 13.27
N LEU A 54 -10.82 -3.91 13.79
CA LEU A 54 -11.97 -3.51 13.00
C LEU A 54 -11.92 -2.01 12.69
N ASP A 55 -11.36 -1.22 13.60
CA ASP A 55 -11.12 0.20 13.37
C ASP A 55 -10.08 0.43 12.28
N PHE A 56 -8.98 -0.36 12.26
CA PHE A 56 -8.00 -0.32 11.18
C PHE A 56 -8.60 -0.70 9.82
N MET A 57 -9.42 -1.76 9.74
CA MET A 57 -10.15 -2.13 8.53
C MET A 57 -11.10 -1.02 8.10
N ASN A 58 -11.83 -0.42 9.04
CA ASN A 58 -12.72 0.70 8.80
C ASN A 58 -11.98 1.92 8.27
N MET A 59 -10.77 2.16 8.79
CA MET A 59 -9.89 3.23 8.32
C MET A 59 -9.43 3.00 6.87
N MET A 60 -8.99 1.80 6.51
CA MET A 60 -8.58 1.47 5.14
C MET A 60 -9.72 1.53 4.13
N THR A 61 -10.94 1.15 4.55
CA THR A 61 -12.12 1.16 3.68
C THR A 61 -12.84 2.52 3.63
N GLY A 62 -12.34 3.50 4.39
CA GLY A 62 -12.89 4.85 4.41
C GLY A 62 -14.27 4.96 5.05
N GLY A 63 -14.52 4.20 6.12
CA GLY A 63 -15.80 4.18 6.85
C GLY A 63 -16.84 3.20 6.29
N SER A 64 -16.56 2.54 5.18
CA SER A 64 -17.45 1.59 4.52
C SER A 64 -17.74 0.37 5.40
N PHE A 65 -16.77 -0.02 6.21
CA PHE A 65 -16.88 -1.14 7.14
C PHE A 65 -17.90 -0.87 8.26
N GLN A 66 -17.83 0.28 8.88
CA GLN A 66 -18.75 0.69 9.93
C GLN A 66 -20.21 0.79 9.43
N ASN A 67 -20.39 1.19 8.17
CA ASN A 67 -21.69 1.25 7.52
C ASN A 67 -22.16 -0.09 6.95
N MET A 68 -21.37 -1.15 7.08
CA MET A 68 -21.59 -2.47 6.46
C MET A 68 -22.06 -2.37 5.01
N SER A 69 -21.35 -1.57 4.24
CA SER A 69 -21.65 -1.42 2.83
C SER A 69 -21.23 -2.66 2.04
N ILE A 70 -21.69 -2.79 0.81
CA ILE A 70 -21.25 -3.83 -0.13
C ILE A 70 -19.71 -3.80 -0.26
N MET A 71 -19.09 -2.62 -0.15
CA MET A 71 -17.64 -2.41 -0.18
C MET A 71 -16.98 -2.53 1.21
N ALA A 72 -17.65 -3.08 2.24
CA ALA A 72 -17.11 -3.13 3.60
C ALA A 72 -15.78 -3.88 3.71
N MET A 73 -15.59 -4.97 2.95
CA MET A 73 -14.30 -5.67 2.87
C MET A 73 -13.27 -4.92 2.01
N GLY A 74 -13.74 -3.99 1.17
CA GLY A 74 -12.90 -3.19 0.27
C GLY A 74 -11.94 -4.03 -0.57
N ILE A 75 -10.70 -3.59 -0.65
CA ILE A 75 -9.63 -4.22 -1.42
C ILE A 75 -8.74 -5.14 -0.56
N THR A 76 -9.02 -5.24 0.76
CA THR A 76 -8.20 -6.02 1.71
C THR A 76 -8.06 -7.49 1.32
N PRO A 77 -9.11 -8.23 0.87
CA PRO A 77 -8.95 -9.61 0.44
C PRO A 77 -8.02 -9.76 -0.77
N TYR A 78 -8.02 -8.78 -1.68
CA TYR A 78 -7.10 -8.77 -2.82
C TYR A 78 -5.65 -8.57 -2.40
N ILE A 79 -5.40 -7.66 -1.45
CA ILE A 79 -4.06 -7.44 -0.89
C ILE A 79 -3.56 -8.74 -0.26
N ASN A 80 -4.37 -9.37 0.60
CA ASN A 80 -4.00 -10.63 1.25
C ASN A 80 -3.72 -11.74 0.24
N SER A 81 -4.54 -11.88 -0.80
CA SER A 81 -4.34 -12.85 -1.88
C SER A 81 -3.05 -12.59 -2.65
N SER A 82 -2.78 -11.33 -2.97
CA SER A 82 -1.55 -10.93 -3.66
C SER A 82 -0.30 -11.25 -2.83
N ILE A 83 -0.35 -10.98 -1.52
CA ILE A 83 0.72 -11.30 -0.58
C ILE A 83 0.97 -12.81 -0.52
N ILE A 84 -0.11 -13.60 -0.35
CA ILE A 84 -0.02 -15.06 -0.28
C ILE A 84 0.61 -15.61 -1.57
N LEU A 85 0.15 -15.17 -2.75
CA LEU A 85 0.72 -15.64 -4.01
C LEU A 85 2.15 -15.17 -4.24
N GLN A 86 2.52 -13.95 -3.83
CA GLN A 86 3.93 -13.50 -3.89
C GLN A 86 4.84 -14.36 -3.00
N LEU A 87 4.41 -14.73 -1.81
CA LEU A 87 5.15 -15.62 -0.94
C LEU A 87 5.24 -17.04 -1.53
N LEU A 88 4.14 -17.54 -2.10
CA LEU A 88 4.09 -18.85 -2.75
C LEU A 88 4.95 -18.89 -4.03
N THR A 89 5.11 -17.80 -4.77
CA THR A 89 6.01 -17.76 -5.93
C THR A 89 7.48 -17.91 -5.54
N VAL A 90 7.85 -17.53 -4.32
CA VAL A 90 9.21 -17.77 -3.79
C VAL A 90 9.36 -19.18 -3.22
N ALA A 91 8.28 -19.71 -2.60
CA ALA A 91 8.32 -21.01 -1.92
C ALA A 91 8.15 -22.20 -2.89
N ILE A 92 7.39 -22.03 -3.97
CA ILE A 92 7.02 -23.11 -4.92
C ILE A 92 7.75 -22.93 -6.25
N PRO A 93 8.69 -23.85 -6.62
CA PRO A 93 9.48 -23.71 -7.86
C PRO A 93 8.65 -23.67 -9.15
N ALA A 94 7.44 -24.26 -9.16
CA ALA A 94 6.55 -24.22 -10.30
C ALA A 94 5.98 -22.82 -10.53
N LEU A 95 5.63 -22.08 -9.43
CA LEU A 95 5.15 -20.71 -9.51
C LEU A 95 6.31 -19.74 -9.80
N GLU A 96 7.51 -20.01 -9.29
CA GLU A 96 8.72 -19.24 -9.61
C GLU A 96 9.02 -19.29 -11.13
N LYS A 97 8.98 -20.48 -11.74
CA LYS A 97 9.14 -20.64 -13.19
C LYS A 97 8.10 -19.82 -13.94
N LEU A 98 6.83 -19.92 -13.54
CA LEU A 98 5.73 -19.16 -14.13
C LEU A 98 5.94 -17.65 -14.01
N ALA A 99 6.42 -17.16 -12.87
CA ALA A 99 6.73 -15.74 -12.65
C ALA A 99 7.84 -15.24 -13.61
N ASN A 100 8.81 -16.11 -13.92
CA ASN A 100 9.96 -15.83 -14.78
C ASN A 100 9.66 -16.01 -16.29
N GLU A 101 8.51 -16.59 -16.68
CA GLU A 101 8.05 -16.72 -18.07
C GLU A 101 7.67 -15.36 -18.72
N GLY A 102 7.84 -14.25 -18.01
CA GLY A 102 7.57 -12.92 -18.53
C GLY A 102 6.10 -12.49 -18.42
N PRO A 103 5.55 -11.71 -19.40
CA PRO A 103 4.21 -11.13 -19.30
C PRO A 103 3.08 -12.16 -19.25
N GLU A 104 3.21 -13.27 -19.93
CA GLU A 104 2.21 -14.36 -19.98
C GLU A 104 2.10 -15.06 -18.61
N GLY A 105 3.24 -15.38 -17.98
CA GLY A 105 3.26 -15.99 -16.68
C GLY A 105 2.69 -15.06 -15.59
N ARG A 106 3.00 -13.76 -15.66
CA ARG A 106 2.42 -12.76 -14.76
C ARG A 106 0.92 -12.64 -14.90
N LYS A 107 0.36 -12.75 -16.11
CA LYS A 107 -1.09 -12.77 -16.30
C LYS A 107 -1.73 -13.94 -15.56
N LYS A 108 -1.18 -15.15 -15.69
CA LYS A 108 -1.69 -16.33 -14.97
C LYS A 108 -1.63 -16.18 -13.46
N ILE A 109 -0.55 -15.61 -12.91
CA ILE A 109 -0.44 -15.33 -11.48
C ILE A 109 -1.52 -14.33 -11.04
N ASN A 110 -1.78 -13.29 -11.83
CA ASN A 110 -2.85 -12.33 -11.56
C ASN A 110 -4.24 -13.00 -11.60
N GLU A 111 -4.48 -13.94 -12.50
CA GLU A 111 -5.73 -14.72 -12.52
C GLU A 111 -5.90 -15.56 -11.26
N TYR A 112 -4.85 -16.25 -10.82
CA TYR A 112 -4.88 -16.98 -9.55
C TYR A 112 -5.12 -16.05 -8.35
N THR A 113 -4.53 -14.85 -8.38
CA THR A 113 -4.80 -13.82 -7.35
C THR A 113 -6.28 -13.44 -7.32
N ARG A 114 -6.92 -13.26 -8.48
CA ARG A 114 -8.36 -12.94 -8.58
C ARG A 114 -9.24 -14.05 -7.99
N TYR A 115 -8.99 -15.31 -8.34
CA TYR A 115 -9.75 -16.44 -7.81
C TYR A 115 -9.59 -16.56 -6.29
N LEU A 116 -8.34 -16.47 -5.81
CA LEU A 116 -8.05 -16.52 -4.38
C LEU A 116 -8.70 -15.34 -3.64
N THR A 117 -8.74 -14.16 -4.25
CA THR A 117 -9.40 -12.97 -3.69
C THR A 117 -10.88 -13.22 -3.42
N VAL A 118 -11.62 -13.78 -4.38
CA VAL A 118 -13.06 -14.04 -4.23
C VAL A 118 -13.32 -15.06 -3.12
N VAL A 119 -12.53 -16.13 -3.08
CA VAL A 119 -12.64 -17.17 -2.05
C VAL A 119 -12.33 -16.60 -0.67
N LEU A 120 -11.23 -15.87 -0.53
CA LEU A 120 -10.86 -15.24 0.75
C LEU A 120 -11.86 -14.18 1.18
N ALA A 121 -12.36 -13.37 0.25
CA ALA A 121 -13.38 -12.37 0.55
C ALA A 121 -14.66 -13.02 1.11
N PHE A 122 -15.10 -14.12 0.51
CA PHE A 122 -16.28 -14.84 0.99
C PHE A 122 -16.07 -15.42 2.40
N ILE A 123 -14.95 -16.12 2.63
CA ILE A 123 -14.63 -16.72 3.93
C ILE A 123 -14.52 -15.63 5.00
N GLN A 124 -13.81 -14.55 4.72
CA GLN A 124 -13.63 -13.43 5.65
C GLN A 124 -14.95 -12.72 5.96
N ALA A 125 -15.80 -12.49 4.94
CA ALA A 125 -17.08 -11.84 5.11
C ALA A 125 -18.03 -12.67 5.98
N VAL A 126 -18.17 -13.97 5.70
CA VAL A 126 -19.00 -14.89 6.51
C VAL A 126 -18.48 -14.95 7.94
N GLY A 127 -17.18 -15.11 8.11
CA GLY A 127 -16.56 -15.17 9.43
C GLY A 127 -16.76 -13.92 10.26
N LEU A 128 -16.62 -12.76 9.61
CA LEU A 128 -16.81 -11.48 10.27
C LEU A 128 -18.25 -11.28 10.76
N VAL A 129 -19.23 -11.54 9.88
CA VAL A 129 -20.65 -11.39 10.22
C VAL A 129 -21.07 -12.36 11.32
N PHE A 130 -20.50 -13.57 11.31
CA PHE A 130 -20.72 -14.57 12.36
C PHE A 130 -20.12 -14.11 13.70
N ALA A 131 -18.87 -13.64 13.69
CA ALA A 131 -18.17 -13.17 14.88
C ALA A 131 -18.86 -11.97 15.54
N MET A 132 -19.36 -11.04 14.74
CA MET A 132 -20.05 -9.83 15.23
C MET A 132 -21.52 -10.07 15.60
N ARG A 133 -22.05 -11.25 15.37
CA ARG A 133 -23.49 -11.54 15.51
C ARG A 133 -24.38 -10.51 14.81
N ALA A 134 -23.87 -9.98 13.70
CA ALA A 134 -24.49 -8.87 12.96
C ALA A 134 -25.71 -9.28 12.14
N ASN A 135 -26.00 -10.59 12.07
CA ASN A 135 -27.16 -11.12 11.35
C ASN A 135 -28.38 -11.26 12.30
N SER A 136 -29.48 -10.63 11.93
CA SER A 136 -30.73 -10.70 12.68
C SER A 136 -31.73 -11.72 12.11
N ASN A 137 -31.49 -12.30 10.93
CA ASN A 137 -32.53 -12.99 10.15
C ASN A 137 -32.32 -14.52 9.95
N GLY A 138 -31.32 -15.15 10.57
CA GLY A 138 -31.10 -16.61 10.51
C GLY A 138 -30.02 -17.10 9.57
N GLY A 139 -29.80 -18.43 9.48
CA GLY A 139 -28.64 -19.07 8.89
C GLY A 139 -28.36 -18.79 7.39
N ILE A 140 -29.41 -18.71 6.56
CA ILE A 140 -29.28 -18.44 5.11
C ILE A 140 -28.72 -17.03 4.85
N TRP A 141 -29.01 -16.07 5.69
CA TRP A 141 -28.55 -14.69 5.52
C TRP A 141 -27.04 -14.54 5.65
N TYR A 142 -26.34 -15.43 6.36
CA TYR A 142 -24.87 -15.44 6.37
C TYR A 142 -24.28 -15.65 4.96
N LEU A 143 -24.90 -16.54 4.16
CA LEU A 143 -24.48 -16.77 2.77
C LEU A 143 -24.79 -15.56 1.89
N VAL A 144 -25.97 -14.97 2.02
CA VAL A 144 -26.38 -13.79 1.24
C VAL A 144 -25.45 -12.61 1.52
N ILE A 145 -25.18 -12.33 2.78
CA ILE A 145 -24.29 -11.25 3.21
C ILE A 145 -22.85 -11.54 2.74
N GLY A 146 -22.37 -12.78 2.95
CA GLY A 146 -21.04 -13.19 2.51
C GLY A 146 -20.83 -13.04 1.00
N LEU A 147 -21.81 -13.48 0.20
CA LEU A 147 -21.78 -13.33 -1.26
C LEU A 147 -21.85 -11.85 -1.68
N SER A 148 -22.68 -11.05 -1.03
CA SER A 148 -22.80 -9.62 -1.34
C SER A 148 -21.49 -8.87 -1.08
N MET A 149 -20.84 -9.14 0.05
CA MET A 149 -19.55 -8.52 0.40
C MET A 149 -18.40 -9.05 -0.47
N ALA A 150 -18.41 -10.34 -0.83
CA ALA A 150 -17.43 -10.91 -1.76
C ALA A 150 -17.57 -10.30 -3.17
N ALA A 151 -18.81 -10.13 -3.64
CA ALA A 151 -19.10 -9.43 -4.90
C ALA A 151 -18.60 -7.97 -4.87
N GLY A 152 -18.78 -7.28 -3.73
CA GLY A 152 -18.24 -5.94 -3.52
C GLY A 152 -16.72 -5.91 -3.60
N SER A 153 -16.01 -6.85 -2.99
CA SER A 153 -14.55 -6.96 -3.09
C SER A 153 -14.07 -7.26 -4.51
N ALA A 154 -14.79 -8.13 -5.24
CA ALA A 154 -14.51 -8.40 -6.65
C ALA A 154 -14.71 -7.15 -7.51
N LEU A 155 -15.76 -6.37 -7.25
CA LEU A 155 -15.98 -5.07 -7.90
C LEU A 155 -14.88 -4.05 -7.56
N ALA A 156 -14.44 -3.97 -6.30
CA ALA A 156 -13.35 -3.08 -5.90
C ALA A 156 -12.03 -3.44 -6.62
N MET A 157 -11.72 -4.74 -6.71
CA MET A 157 -10.58 -5.25 -7.46
C MET A 157 -10.69 -4.86 -8.94
N TRP A 158 -11.84 -5.09 -9.58
CA TRP A 158 -12.08 -4.74 -10.98
C TRP A 158 -11.93 -3.24 -11.23
N ILE A 159 -12.47 -2.38 -10.34
CA ILE A 159 -12.30 -0.92 -10.42
C ILE A 159 -10.80 -0.56 -10.35
N GLY A 160 -10.05 -1.15 -9.42
CA GLY A 160 -8.61 -0.92 -9.28
C GLY A 160 -7.83 -1.30 -10.54
N GLU A 161 -8.12 -2.47 -11.13
CA GLU A 161 -7.49 -2.91 -12.38
C GLU A 161 -7.83 -1.98 -13.54
N ARG A 162 -9.08 -1.56 -13.68
CA ARG A 162 -9.49 -0.62 -14.73
C ARG A 162 -8.84 0.76 -14.61
N ILE A 163 -8.63 1.24 -13.38
CA ILE A 163 -7.85 2.47 -13.16
C ILE A 163 -6.40 2.26 -13.61
N THR A 164 -5.80 1.12 -13.28
CA THR A 164 -4.41 0.82 -13.65
C THR A 164 -4.23 0.71 -15.18
N GLU A 165 -5.19 0.10 -15.89
CA GLU A 165 -5.14 -0.07 -17.35
C GLU A 165 -5.41 1.23 -18.11
N ASN A 166 -6.46 1.95 -17.76
CA ASN A 166 -6.99 3.07 -18.55
C ASN A 166 -6.82 4.44 -17.88
N GLY A 167 -6.41 4.48 -16.61
CA GLY A 167 -6.25 5.69 -15.82
C GLY A 167 -4.79 6.10 -15.64
N ILE A 168 -4.52 6.70 -14.49
CA ILE A 168 -3.19 7.13 -14.04
C ILE A 168 -2.93 6.49 -12.68
N GLY A 169 -1.72 5.99 -12.49
CA GLY A 169 -1.28 5.40 -11.23
C GLY A 169 -1.68 3.94 -11.07
N ASN A 170 -1.31 3.38 -9.92
CA ASN A 170 -1.78 2.07 -9.49
C ASN A 170 -3.19 2.21 -8.90
N GLY A 171 -4.20 1.66 -9.58
CA GLY A 171 -5.59 1.83 -9.18
C GLY A 171 -5.91 1.24 -7.81
N VAL A 172 -5.30 0.11 -7.44
CA VAL A 172 -5.45 -0.51 -6.12
C VAL A 172 -4.96 0.45 -5.03
N SER A 173 -3.77 1.00 -5.20
CA SER A 173 -3.18 1.97 -4.27
C SER A 173 -4.00 3.24 -4.18
N LEU A 174 -4.55 3.72 -5.30
CA LEU A 174 -5.42 4.90 -5.33
C LEU A 174 -6.76 4.67 -4.61
N LEU A 175 -7.34 3.48 -4.69
CA LEU A 175 -8.55 3.12 -3.94
C LEU A 175 -8.28 3.14 -2.43
N ILE A 176 -7.15 2.59 -1.99
CA ILE A 176 -6.73 2.63 -0.58
C ILE A 176 -6.53 4.08 -0.14
N MET A 177 -5.79 4.86 -0.92
CA MET A 177 -5.55 6.29 -0.63
C MET A 177 -6.87 7.07 -0.52
N ALA A 178 -7.83 6.84 -1.42
CA ALA A 178 -9.14 7.47 -1.36
C ALA A 178 -9.90 7.10 -0.08
N GLY A 179 -9.77 5.85 0.41
CA GLY A 179 -10.26 5.39 1.71
C GLY A 179 -9.69 6.21 2.86
N ILE A 180 -8.37 6.28 2.91
CA ILE A 180 -7.62 6.96 3.95
C ILE A 180 -7.95 8.46 4.00
N VAL A 181 -7.92 9.14 2.86
CA VAL A 181 -8.23 10.58 2.77
C VAL A 181 -9.64 10.88 3.25
N SER A 182 -10.62 10.03 2.92
CA SER A 182 -11.99 10.20 3.41
C SER A 182 -12.08 10.07 4.94
N ASN A 183 -11.36 9.11 5.53
CA ASN A 183 -11.32 8.96 6.99
C ASN A 183 -10.64 10.16 7.66
N MET A 184 -9.55 10.66 7.11
CA MET A 184 -8.88 11.87 7.61
C MET A 184 -9.84 13.08 7.63
N PHE A 185 -10.64 13.23 6.57
CA PHE A 185 -11.66 14.28 6.51
C PHE A 185 -12.75 14.12 7.59
N ASN A 186 -13.27 12.91 7.78
CA ASN A 186 -14.25 12.60 8.80
C ASN A 186 -13.72 12.86 10.21
N TRP A 187 -12.46 12.47 10.47
CA TRP A 187 -11.82 12.77 11.74
C TRP A 187 -11.66 14.29 11.96
N GLY A 188 -11.20 15.03 10.97
CA GLY A 188 -11.09 16.49 11.06
C GLY A 188 -12.41 17.14 11.47
N ARG A 189 -13.52 16.69 10.86
CA ARG A 189 -14.86 17.13 11.22
C ARG A 189 -15.21 16.77 12.67
N GLN A 190 -14.93 15.54 13.11
CA GLN A 190 -15.19 15.08 14.48
C GLN A 190 -14.34 15.84 15.50
N ALA A 191 -13.07 16.10 15.18
CA ALA A 191 -12.17 16.88 16.04
C ALA A 191 -12.69 18.30 16.26
N VAL A 192 -13.13 18.98 15.17
CA VAL A 192 -13.73 20.31 15.27
C VAL A 192 -15.00 20.30 16.13
N VAL A 193 -15.91 19.34 15.90
CA VAL A 193 -17.12 19.21 16.70
C VAL A 193 -16.79 18.89 18.17
N GLY A 194 -15.80 18.05 18.42
CA GLY A 194 -15.33 17.71 19.78
C GLY A 194 -14.74 18.91 20.51
N MET A 195 -13.96 19.76 19.82
CA MET A 195 -13.44 21.00 20.39
C MET A 195 -14.58 21.97 20.75
N VAL A 196 -15.59 22.12 19.88
CA VAL A 196 -16.75 23.00 20.16
C VAL A 196 -17.58 22.49 21.34
N LYS A 197 -17.71 21.18 21.48
CA LYS A 197 -18.43 20.55 22.62
C LYS A 197 -17.57 20.44 23.90
N GLY A 198 -16.30 20.83 23.87
CA GLY A 198 -15.38 20.74 25.02
C GLY A 198 -14.98 19.30 25.39
N THR A 199 -15.24 18.31 24.53
CA THR A 199 -14.90 16.89 24.78
C THR A 199 -13.47 16.56 24.39
N VAL A 200 -12.85 17.38 23.55
CA VAL A 200 -11.45 17.20 23.07
C VAL A 200 -10.66 18.45 23.33
N SER A 201 -9.46 18.29 23.93
CA SER A 201 -8.54 19.41 24.17
C SER A 201 -8.05 20.00 22.86
N PRO A 202 -8.18 21.33 22.64
CA PRO A 202 -7.65 22.00 21.44
C PRO A 202 -6.13 21.79 21.27
N LEU A 203 -5.38 21.75 22.39
CA LEU A 203 -3.94 21.50 22.37
C LEU A 203 -3.60 20.14 21.77
N ALA A 204 -4.33 19.10 22.13
CA ALA A 204 -4.12 17.74 21.62
C ALA A 204 -4.38 17.65 20.11
N VAL A 205 -5.42 18.33 19.60
CA VAL A 205 -5.68 18.39 18.16
C VAL A 205 -4.54 19.09 17.42
N ILE A 206 -4.05 20.21 17.95
CA ILE A 206 -2.90 20.92 17.37
C ILE A 206 -1.66 20.03 17.31
N VAL A 207 -1.34 19.33 18.40
CA VAL A 207 -0.18 18.40 18.45
C VAL A 207 -0.32 17.29 17.44
N ILE A 208 -1.51 16.69 17.30
CA ILE A 208 -1.77 15.63 16.31
C ILE A 208 -1.59 16.16 14.88
N VAL A 209 -2.09 17.36 14.57
CA VAL A 209 -1.93 17.97 13.25
C VAL A 209 -0.46 18.27 12.93
N ILE A 210 0.29 18.79 13.92
CA ILE A 210 1.74 19.03 13.76
C ILE A 210 2.48 17.71 13.53
N ALA A 211 2.16 16.67 14.30
CA ALA A 211 2.76 15.34 14.13
C ALA A 211 2.44 14.75 12.74
N LEU A 212 1.21 14.90 12.27
CA LEU A 212 0.82 14.49 10.92
C LEU A 212 1.64 15.20 9.84
N LEU A 213 1.75 16.52 9.92
CA LEU A 213 2.55 17.30 8.98
C LEU A 213 4.04 16.91 9.03
N ALA A 214 4.59 16.70 10.22
CA ALA A 214 5.96 16.22 10.39
C ALA A 214 6.16 14.83 9.75
N MET A 215 5.22 13.92 9.93
CA MET A 215 5.24 12.60 9.28
C MET A 215 5.19 12.71 7.75
N ILE A 216 4.30 13.54 7.19
CA ILE A 216 4.21 13.78 5.74
C ILE A 216 5.54 14.29 5.19
N VAL A 217 6.17 15.27 5.86
CA VAL A 217 7.46 15.82 5.44
C VAL A 217 8.56 14.75 5.52
N ALA A 218 8.63 13.98 6.63
CA ALA A 218 9.63 12.93 6.80
C ALA A 218 9.49 11.83 5.72
N ILE A 219 8.26 11.38 5.46
CA ILE A 219 7.98 10.37 4.43
C ILE A 219 8.36 10.90 3.05
N THR A 220 7.97 12.13 2.73
CA THR A 220 8.29 12.74 1.44
C THR A 220 9.80 12.85 1.24
N PHE A 221 10.53 13.25 2.28
CA PHE A 221 11.98 13.36 2.24
C PHE A 221 12.66 12.02 1.99
N VAL A 222 12.22 10.95 2.65
CA VAL A 222 12.78 9.61 2.50
C VAL A 222 12.39 8.97 1.16
N ASP A 223 11.14 9.10 0.73
CA ASP A 223 10.66 8.53 -0.54
C ASP A 223 11.26 9.24 -1.78
N MET A 224 11.58 10.52 -1.66
CA MET A 224 12.27 11.26 -2.72
C MET A 224 13.78 11.08 -2.68
N GLY A 225 14.32 10.60 -1.57
CA GLY A 225 15.75 10.39 -1.39
C GLY A 225 16.29 9.27 -2.28
N GLU A 226 17.37 9.54 -3.00
CA GLU A 226 18.05 8.56 -3.84
C GLU A 226 19.58 8.64 -3.71
N ARG A 227 20.24 7.49 -3.69
CA ARG A 227 21.68 7.37 -3.80
C ARG A 227 22.05 7.22 -5.26
N ARG A 228 22.70 8.21 -5.84
CA ARG A 228 23.19 8.19 -7.23
C ARG A 228 24.56 7.55 -7.29
N ILE A 229 24.67 6.42 -7.99
CA ILE A 229 25.94 5.73 -8.23
C ILE A 229 26.42 6.10 -9.63
N PRO A 230 27.57 6.79 -9.79
CA PRO A 230 28.05 7.19 -11.10
C PRO A 230 28.50 5.98 -11.92
N ILE A 231 28.12 5.94 -13.19
CA ILE A 231 28.55 4.95 -14.17
C ILE A 231 29.20 5.68 -15.33
N GLN A 232 30.31 5.13 -15.79
CA GLN A 232 31.00 5.57 -17.00
C GLN A 232 30.87 4.49 -18.06
N TYR A 233 30.44 4.86 -19.25
CA TYR A 233 30.46 3.98 -20.42
C TYR A 233 31.69 4.25 -21.27
N ALA A 234 32.32 3.19 -21.76
CA ALA A 234 33.48 3.31 -22.66
C ALA A 234 33.07 4.07 -23.92
N LYS A 235 33.91 4.99 -24.33
CA LYS A 235 33.74 5.70 -25.62
C LYS A 235 33.94 4.70 -26.76
N ARG A 236 32.96 4.53 -27.64
CA ARG A 236 33.08 3.77 -28.88
C ARG A 236 33.30 4.73 -30.03
N VAL A 237 34.40 4.52 -30.76
CA VAL A 237 34.68 5.23 -32.02
C VAL A 237 34.13 4.36 -33.14
N VAL A 238 33.15 4.85 -33.87
CA VAL A 238 32.62 4.20 -35.06
C VAL A 238 32.91 5.15 -36.25
N GLY A 239 33.91 4.80 -37.01
CA GLY A 239 34.46 5.66 -38.09
C GLY A 239 35.05 6.96 -37.53
N ARG A 240 34.64 8.11 -38.10
CA ARG A 240 35.08 9.46 -37.68
C ARG A 240 34.29 10.07 -36.54
N LYS A 241 33.19 9.40 -36.05
CA LYS A 241 32.32 9.92 -34.99
C LYS A 241 32.56 9.17 -33.70
N MET A 242 32.78 9.90 -32.62
CA MET A 242 32.81 9.37 -31.26
C MET A 242 31.39 9.25 -30.72
N TYR A 243 30.98 8.02 -30.41
CA TYR A 243 29.71 7.71 -29.74
C TYR A 243 30.02 7.23 -28.32
N GLY A 244 29.25 7.72 -27.32
CA GLY A 244 29.42 7.35 -25.91
C GLY A 244 30.27 8.35 -25.13
N GLY A 245 30.60 8.00 -23.89
CA GLY A 245 31.31 8.85 -22.95
C GLY A 245 30.40 9.75 -22.12
N GLN A 246 29.10 9.57 -22.19
CA GLN A 246 28.18 10.20 -21.21
C GLN A 246 28.30 9.48 -19.87
N SER A 247 28.62 10.24 -18.82
CA SER A 247 28.51 9.77 -17.46
C SER A 247 27.02 9.73 -17.09
N THR A 248 26.54 8.57 -16.75
CA THR A 248 25.19 8.39 -16.21
C THR A 248 25.27 7.90 -14.79
N TYR A 249 24.12 7.74 -14.12
CA TYR A 249 24.10 7.22 -12.77
C TYR A 249 22.97 6.21 -12.60
N ILE A 250 23.16 5.25 -11.69
CA ILE A 250 22.09 4.38 -11.22
C ILE A 250 21.44 5.06 -10.02
N PRO A 251 20.16 5.44 -10.09
CA PRO A 251 19.44 5.95 -8.92
C PRO A 251 19.00 4.77 -8.05
N MET A 252 19.55 4.65 -6.85
CA MET A 252 19.06 3.72 -5.82
C MET A 252 18.23 4.49 -4.82
N LYS A 253 16.91 4.22 -4.79
CA LYS A 253 16.00 4.85 -3.83
C LYS A 253 16.33 4.41 -2.41
N ILE A 254 16.22 5.31 -1.43
CA ILE A 254 16.37 5.00 -0.01
C ILE A 254 15.28 4.01 0.39
N ASN A 255 14.02 4.31 0.08
CA ASN A 255 12.89 3.40 0.24
C ASN A 255 12.55 2.75 -1.11
N SER A 256 13.27 1.68 -1.47
CA SER A 256 13.03 0.95 -2.72
C SER A 256 11.81 0.03 -2.65
N THR A 257 11.44 -0.40 -1.46
CA THR A 257 10.33 -1.31 -1.19
C THR A 257 8.98 -0.59 -1.03
N GLY A 258 9.00 0.73 -0.87
CA GLY A 258 7.80 1.54 -0.67
C GLY A 258 7.02 1.15 0.58
N VAL A 259 5.73 0.98 0.42
CA VAL A 259 4.76 0.71 1.49
C VAL A 259 4.58 -0.78 1.77
N MET A 260 5.05 -1.66 0.86
CA MET A 260 4.78 -3.10 0.89
C MET A 260 5.16 -3.79 2.22
N PRO A 261 6.33 -3.53 2.83
CA PRO A 261 6.68 -4.17 4.10
C PRO A 261 5.72 -3.86 5.24
N LEU A 262 5.17 -2.64 5.28
CA LEU A 262 4.16 -2.25 6.25
C LEU A 262 2.86 -3.00 6.05
N ILE A 263 2.38 -3.05 4.80
CA ILE A 263 1.16 -3.78 4.45
C ILE A 263 1.31 -5.25 4.83
N PHE A 264 2.45 -5.88 4.54
CA PHE A 264 2.73 -7.28 4.89
C PHE A 264 2.80 -7.50 6.40
N GLY A 265 3.48 -6.63 7.14
CA GLY A 265 3.54 -6.70 8.60
C GLY A 265 2.16 -6.66 9.25
N PHE A 266 1.32 -5.71 8.83
CA PHE A 266 -0.05 -5.60 9.31
C PHE A 266 -0.91 -6.78 8.86
N ALA A 267 -0.83 -7.23 7.61
CA ALA A 267 -1.63 -8.34 7.10
C ALA A 267 -1.35 -9.66 7.85
N ILE A 268 -0.08 -9.96 8.15
CA ILE A 268 0.28 -11.15 8.91
C ILE A 268 -0.24 -11.08 10.35
N LEU A 269 -0.15 -9.94 11.01
CA LEU A 269 -0.72 -9.78 12.35
C LEU A 269 -2.25 -9.77 12.36
N GLN A 270 -2.87 -9.37 11.25
CA GLN A 270 -4.32 -9.40 11.11
C GLN A 270 -4.87 -10.82 10.86
N PHE A 271 -4.07 -11.71 10.29
CA PHE A 271 -4.51 -13.06 9.96
C PHE A 271 -4.92 -13.90 11.18
N PRO A 272 -4.11 -14.00 12.27
CA PRO A 272 -4.53 -14.66 13.50
C PRO A 272 -5.78 -14.03 14.12
N ALA A 273 -5.87 -12.70 14.10
CA ALA A 273 -7.03 -11.99 14.63
C ALA A 273 -8.31 -12.33 13.88
N THR A 274 -8.24 -12.48 12.55
CA THR A 274 -9.39 -12.91 11.74
C THR A 274 -9.83 -14.32 12.11
N ILE A 275 -8.88 -15.24 12.36
CA ILE A 275 -9.19 -16.61 12.79
C ILE A 275 -9.82 -16.61 14.19
N PHE A 276 -9.25 -15.87 15.14
CA PHE A 276 -9.75 -15.81 16.52
C PHE A 276 -11.12 -15.12 16.62
N ALA A 277 -11.46 -14.26 15.69
CA ALA A 277 -12.79 -13.65 15.59
C ALA A 277 -13.92 -14.69 15.40
N PHE A 278 -13.62 -15.86 14.82
CA PHE A 278 -14.59 -16.97 14.74
C PHE A 278 -14.89 -17.63 16.11
N PHE A 279 -14.01 -17.41 17.10
CA PHE A 279 -14.14 -17.99 18.44
C PHE A 279 -14.20 -16.90 19.52
N PRO A 280 -15.22 -16.05 19.54
CA PRO A 280 -15.25 -14.83 20.37
C PRO A 280 -15.18 -15.09 21.88
N THR A 281 -15.67 -16.24 22.33
CA THR A 281 -15.71 -16.62 23.76
C THR A 281 -14.50 -17.44 24.23
N SER A 282 -13.52 -17.71 23.35
CA SER A 282 -12.34 -18.46 23.73
C SER A 282 -11.35 -17.59 24.52
N GLY A 283 -10.68 -18.17 25.53
CA GLY A 283 -9.62 -17.50 26.28
C GLY A 283 -8.47 -17.03 25.39
N ILE A 284 -8.27 -17.67 24.23
CA ILE A 284 -7.28 -17.30 23.21
C ILE A 284 -7.60 -15.94 22.57
N ASN A 285 -8.89 -15.67 22.30
CA ASN A 285 -9.30 -14.38 21.74
C ASN A 285 -9.06 -13.24 22.74
N VAL A 286 -9.40 -13.44 24.00
CA VAL A 286 -9.13 -12.47 25.07
C VAL A 286 -7.62 -12.22 25.22
N GLY A 287 -6.82 -13.27 25.21
CA GLY A 287 -5.36 -13.18 25.24
C GLY A 287 -4.79 -12.40 24.03
N TRP A 288 -5.35 -12.63 22.83
CA TRP A 288 -4.96 -11.90 21.63
C TRP A 288 -5.30 -10.40 21.69
N GLN A 289 -6.46 -10.03 22.20
CA GLN A 289 -6.85 -8.63 22.40
C GLN A 289 -5.91 -7.91 23.38
N THR A 290 -5.58 -8.58 24.50
CA THR A 290 -4.62 -8.06 25.48
C THR A 290 -3.23 -7.90 24.85
N PHE A 291 -2.80 -8.84 24.00
CA PHE A 291 -1.56 -8.74 23.24
C PHE A 291 -1.56 -7.54 22.29
N GLN A 292 -2.66 -7.31 21.55
CA GLN A 292 -2.78 -6.19 20.59
C GLN A 292 -2.73 -4.81 21.25
N SER A 293 -3.24 -4.66 22.45
CA SER A 293 -3.17 -3.41 23.23
C SER A 293 -1.81 -3.23 23.92
N GLY A 294 -0.97 -4.26 23.93
CA GLY A 294 0.31 -4.28 24.63
C GLY A 294 1.49 -3.74 23.81
N LEU A 295 2.55 -3.41 24.49
CA LEU A 295 3.82 -2.97 23.90
C LEU A 295 4.47 -4.07 23.04
N TRP A 296 4.23 -5.35 23.38
CA TRP A 296 4.74 -6.49 22.63
C TRP A 296 4.22 -6.60 21.22
N TYR A 297 2.96 -6.19 20.98
CA TYR A 297 2.42 -6.12 19.62
C TYR A 297 3.21 -5.16 18.73
N GLN A 298 3.58 -3.99 19.26
CA GLN A 298 4.37 -3.00 18.53
C GLN A 298 5.79 -3.50 18.24
N VAL A 299 6.41 -4.21 19.18
CA VAL A 299 7.74 -4.82 18.99
C VAL A 299 7.68 -5.89 17.90
N VAL A 300 6.70 -6.78 17.95
CA VAL A 300 6.53 -7.84 16.92
C VAL A 300 6.24 -7.20 15.56
N LEU A 301 5.40 -6.18 15.50
CA LEU A 301 5.13 -5.44 14.28
C LEU A 301 6.40 -4.81 13.69
N ALA A 302 7.20 -4.14 14.53
CA ALA A 302 8.46 -3.53 14.10
C ALA A 302 9.44 -4.58 13.56
N VAL A 303 9.58 -5.72 14.24
CA VAL A 303 10.43 -6.83 13.78
C VAL A 303 9.94 -7.39 12.45
N LEU A 304 8.63 -7.58 12.29
CA LEU A 304 8.05 -8.04 11.03
C LEU A 304 8.29 -7.04 9.89
N ILE A 305 8.10 -5.74 10.14
CA ILE A 305 8.37 -4.70 9.13
C ILE A 305 9.84 -4.75 8.70
N ILE A 306 10.78 -4.88 9.62
CA ILE A 306 12.21 -4.99 9.32
C ILE A 306 12.46 -6.24 8.48
N ALA A 307 11.97 -7.40 8.91
CA ALA A 307 12.14 -8.66 8.20
C ALA A 307 11.57 -8.59 6.76
N PHE A 308 10.35 -8.07 6.60
CA PHE A 308 9.74 -7.91 5.28
C PHE A 308 10.43 -6.87 4.40
N THR A 309 11.00 -5.83 4.98
CA THR A 309 11.78 -4.85 4.21
C THR A 309 13.00 -5.51 3.57
N TYR A 310 13.74 -6.32 4.33
CA TYR A 310 14.88 -7.09 3.80
C TYR A 310 14.41 -8.15 2.78
N PHE A 311 13.38 -8.90 3.12
CA PHE A 311 12.82 -9.92 2.23
C PHE A 311 12.38 -9.33 0.88
N TYR A 312 11.61 -8.24 0.91
CA TYR A 312 11.10 -7.61 -0.31
C TYR A 312 12.21 -6.96 -1.12
N THR A 313 13.21 -6.36 -0.46
CA THR A 313 14.38 -5.81 -1.16
C THR A 313 15.16 -6.90 -1.88
N SER A 314 15.32 -8.09 -1.29
CA SER A 314 16.04 -9.21 -1.91
C SER A 314 15.35 -9.74 -3.17
N ILE A 315 14.02 -9.65 -3.24
CA ILE A 315 13.24 -10.06 -4.41
C ILE A 315 13.27 -8.98 -5.52
N THR A 316 13.16 -7.70 -5.12
CA THR A 316 12.98 -6.59 -6.07
C THR A 316 14.31 -6.13 -6.68
N PHE A 317 15.40 -6.26 -5.94
CA PHE A 317 16.71 -5.79 -6.32
C PHE A 317 17.69 -6.93 -6.46
N ASN A 318 18.03 -7.28 -7.71
CA ASN A 318 19.04 -8.31 -8.01
C ASN A 318 20.36 -7.66 -8.45
N PRO A 319 21.34 -7.54 -7.55
CA PRO A 319 22.64 -6.93 -7.86
C PRO A 319 23.42 -7.66 -8.95
N VAL A 320 23.23 -8.99 -9.06
CA VAL A 320 23.94 -9.83 -10.03
C VAL A 320 23.48 -9.52 -11.44
N ASP A 321 22.17 -9.44 -11.67
CA ASP A 321 21.61 -9.13 -12.99
C ASP A 321 21.96 -7.71 -13.42
N ILE A 322 21.91 -6.75 -12.49
CA ILE A 322 22.33 -5.36 -12.78
C ILE A 322 23.80 -5.32 -13.18
N SER A 323 24.68 -6.01 -12.43
CA SER A 323 26.11 -6.08 -12.73
C SER A 323 26.39 -6.74 -14.08
N LYS A 324 25.68 -7.83 -14.43
CA LYS A 324 25.75 -8.47 -15.74
C LYS A 324 25.33 -7.53 -16.88
N ASN A 325 24.20 -6.87 -16.74
CA ASN A 325 23.69 -5.92 -17.72
C ASN A 325 24.67 -4.75 -17.93
N MET A 326 25.27 -4.25 -16.84
CA MET A 326 26.30 -3.23 -16.91
C MET A 326 27.53 -3.72 -17.68
N GLN A 327 28.00 -4.94 -17.38
CA GLN A 327 29.17 -5.54 -18.05
C GLN A 327 28.91 -5.71 -19.55
N GLN A 328 27.72 -6.21 -19.94
CA GLN A 328 27.33 -6.39 -21.34
C GLN A 328 27.29 -5.06 -22.11
N ASN A 329 26.87 -3.98 -21.45
CA ASN A 329 26.77 -2.66 -22.04
C ASN A 329 28.07 -1.83 -21.90
N GLY A 330 29.14 -2.41 -21.34
CA GLY A 330 30.42 -1.72 -21.17
C GLY A 330 30.41 -0.62 -20.11
N GLY A 331 29.46 -0.66 -19.16
CA GLY A 331 29.38 0.27 -18.04
C GLY A 331 30.37 -0.09 -16.92
N ILE A 332 31.02 0.90 -16.34
CA ILE A 332 32.00 0.75 -15.26
C ILE A 332 31.67 1.72 -14.13
N ILE A 333 31.68 1.23 -12.89
CA ILE A 333 31.68 2.11 -11.71
C ILE A 333 33.15 2.53 -11.46
N PRO A 334 33.44 3.83 -11.37
CA PRO A 334 34.82 4.29 -11.14
C PRO A 334 35.43 3.66 -9.89
N GLY A 335 36.60 3.06 -10.03
CA GLY A 335 37.33 2.41 -8.95
C GLY A 335 36.89 0.98 -8.60
N ILE A 336 35.92 0.39 -9.33
CA ILE A 336 35.40 -0.96 -9.06
C ILE A 336 35.50 -1.82 -10.32
N ARG A 337 36.04 -3.05 -10.19
CA ARG A 337 36.13 -3.99 -11.31
C ARG A 337 34.73 -4.46 -11.73
N GLN A 338 34.53 -4.69 -13.02
CA GLN A 338 33.31 -5.25 -13.58
C GLN A 338 33.03 -6.67 -13.04
N GLY A 339 31.77 -7.08 -13.08
CA GLY A 339 31.34 -8.42 -12.66
C GLY A 339 31.10 -8.52 -11.16
N ARG A 340 31.66 -9.55 -10.50
CA ARG A 340 31.37 -9.86 -9.10
C ARG A 340 31.64 -8.69 -8.13
N ALA A 341 32.75 -7.97 -8.31
CA ALA A 341 33.07 -6.83 -7.46
C ALA A 341 32.01 -5.71 -7.52
N THR A 342 31.44 -5.47 -8.71
CA THR A 342 30.33 -4.53 -8.90
C THR A 342 29.05 -5.04 -8.21
N SER A 343 28.73 -6.33 -8.34
CA SER A 343 27.58 -6.94 -7.66
C SER A 343 27.72 -6.83 -6.13
N ASP A 344 28.91 -7.14 -5.58
CA ASP A 344 29.17 -7.07 -4.13
C ASP A 344 29.08 -5.62 -3.60
N TYR A 345 29.52 -4.65 -4.40
CA TYR A 345 29.38 -3.24 -4.05
C TYR A 345 27.91 -2.80 -4.03
N LEU A 346 27.14 -3.12 -5.08
CA LEU A 346 25.72 -2.80 -5.17
C LEU A 346 24.92 -3.47 -4.04
N SER A 347 25.24 -4.72 -3.70
CA SER A 347 24.63 -5.45 -2.58
C SER A 347 24.88 -4.75 -1.24
N ARG A 348 26.13 -4.32 -0.97
CA ARG A 348 26.46 -3.58 0.26
C ARG A 348 25.73 -2.24 0.36
N VAL A 349 25.66 -1.50 -0.74
CA VAL A 349 24.93 -0.22 -0.76
C VAL A 349 23.44 -0.46 -0.54
N SER A 350 22.84 -1.43 -1.24
CA SER A 350 21.44 -1.81 -1.07
C SER A 350 21.14 -2.21 0.38
N SER A 351 21.94 -3.08 0.99
CA SER A 351 21.73 -3.52 2.37
C SER A 351 21.75 -2.36 3.38
N ARG A 352 22.65 -1.38 3.20
CA ARG A 352 22.68 -0.18 4.06
C ARG A 352 21.45 0.72 3.90
N LEU A 353 21.00 0.92 2.65
CA LEU A 353 19.79 1.68 2.37
C LEU A 353 18.55 0.97 2.94
N THR A 354 18.49 -0.36 2.79
CA THR A 354 17.42 -1.20 3.35
C THR A 354 17.36 -1.14 4.87
N LEU A 355 18.51 -1.15 5.56
CA LEU A 355 18.54 -1.00 7.02
C LEU A 355 17.94 0.34 7.45
N PHE A 356 18.35 1.43 6.80
CA PHE A 356 17.81 2.75 7.10
C PHE A 356 16.29 2.81 6.83
N SER A 357 15.85 2.31 5.68
CA SER A 357 14.42 2.25 5.33
C SER A 357 13.63 1.41 6.33
N ALA A 358 14.14 0.24 6.71
CA ALA A 358 13.48 -0.66 7.66
C ALA A 358 13.30 -0.02 9.04
N LEU A 359 14.34 0.62 9.56
CA LEU A 359 14.27 1.36 10.83
C LEU A 359 13.31 2.55 10.74
N PHE A 360 13.37 3.30 9.64
CA PHE A 360 12.47 4.43 9.41
C PHE A 360 11.00 3.97 9.38
N LEU A 361 10.68 2.90 8.66
CA LEU A 361 9.32 2.34 8.59
C LEU A 361 8.85 1.81 9.95
N ALA A 362 9.73 1.15 10.71
CA ALA A 362 9.42 0.66 12.05
C ALA A 362 9.12 1.81 13.03
N VAL A 363 9.92 2.88 13.02
CA VAL A 363 9.66 4.08 13.82
C VAL A 363 8.36 4.75 13.42
N LEU A 364 8.12 4.92 12.11
CA LEU A 364 6.86 5.48 11.62
C LEU A 364 5.65 4.67 12.08
N ALA A 365 5.75 3.32 12.11
CA ALA A 365 4.65 2.46 12.54
C ALA A 365 4.29 2.64 14.02
N THR A 366 5.23 3.05 14.87
CA THR A 366 5.02 3.21 16.32
C THR A 366 4.54 4.60 16.74
N ILE A 367 4.80 5.65 15.94
CA ILE A 367 4.45 7.03 16.29
C ILE A 367 2.97 7.24 16.62
N PRO A 368 1.99 6.79 15.79
CA PRO A 368 0.57 7.03 16.09
C PRO A 368 0.10 6.34 17.37
N THR A 369 0.58 5.14 17.63
CA THR A 369 0.22 4.39 18.84
C THR A 369 0.78 5.05 20.10
N MET A 370 1.98 5.65 20.03
CA MET A 370 2.52 6.47 21.13
C MET A 370 1.70 7.74 21.35
N LEU A 371 1.29 8.42 20.27
CA LEU A 371 0.47 9.62 20.38
C LEU A 371 -0.90 9.33 21.01
N THR A 372 -1.54 8.22 20.65
CA THR A 372 -2.82 7.82 21.26
C THR A 372 -2.69 7.50 22.73
N SER A 373 -1.60 6.85 23.15
CA SER A 373 -1.38 6.51 24.56
C SER A 373 -1.07 7.72 25.45
N ILE A 374 -0.43 8.76 24.89
CA ILE A 374 -0.05 9.98 25.64
C ILE A 374 -1.23 10.93 25.80
N PHE A 375 -2.05 11.09 24.75
CA PHE A 375 -3.12 12.10 24.73
C PHE A 375 -4.52 11.54 24.98
N ASP A 376 -4.66 10.21 25.14
CA ASP A 376 -5.93 9.50 25.31
C ASP A 376 -6.99 9.87 24.25
N ILE A 377 -6.52 10.18 23.06
CA ILE A 377 -7.35 10.53 21.91
C ILE A 377 -7.07 9.51 20.81
N SER A 378 -8.13 8.92 20.24
CA SER A 378 -7.99 8.06 19.07
C SER A 378 -7.29 8.81 17.95
N ALA A 379 -6.06 8.40 17.59
CA ALA A 379 -5.40 9.00 16.44
C ALA A 379 -6.22 8.70 15.18
N PRO A 380 -6.46 9.70 14.34
CA PRO A 380 -7.30 9.55 13.14
C PRO A 380 -6.65 8.73 12.05
N PHE A 381 -5.39 8.39 12.25
CA PHE A 381 -4.57 7.77 11.22
C PHE A 381 -3.57 6.80 11.84
N GLY A 382 -3.48 5.61 11.27
CA GLY A 382 -2.33 4.73 11.47
C GLY A 382 -1.13 5.25 10.68
N ALA A 383 0.09 4.92 11.12
CA ALA A 383 1.31 5.27 10.37
C ALA A 383 1.30 4.74 8.93
N SER A 384 0.79 3.53 8.77
CA SER A 384 0.61 2.92 7.45
C SER A 384 -0.28 3.75 6.54
N SER A 385 -1.36 4.33 7.08
CA SER A 385 -2.29 5.15 6.29
C SER A 385 -1.62 6.41 5.75
N VAL A 386 -0.90 7.14 6.59
CA VAL A 386 -0.19 8.35 6.16
C VAL A 386 0.89 8.00 5.13
N LEU A 387 1.68 6.96 5.39
CA LEU A 387 2.71 6.51 4.46
C LEU A 387 2.11 6.12 3.11
N ILE A 388 1.03 5.31 3.11
CA ILE A 388 0.35 4.90 1.87
C ILE A 388 -0.15 6.14 1.11
N ALA A 389 -0.83 7.06 1.79
CA ALA A 389 -1.37 8.25 1.13
C ALA A 389 -0.28 9.12 0.51
N VAL A 390 0.84 9.33 1.20
CA VAL A 390 1.96 10.15 0.70
C VAL A 390 2.70 9.44 -0.41
N SER A 391 3.07 8.17 -0.24
CA SER A 391 3.84 7.42 -1.25
C SER A 391 3.04 7.23 -2.55
N VAL A 392 1.73 6.90 -2.45
CA VAL A 392 0.85 6.79 -3.62
C VAL A 392 0.70 8.14 -4.32
N GLY A 393 0.58 9.23 -3.56
CA GLY A 393 0.55 10.58 -4.11
C GLY A 393 1.82 10.92 -4.90
N ILE A 394 2.99 10.67 -4.32
CA ILE A 394 4.30 10.89 -4.97
C ILE A 394 4.43 10.02 -6.22
N GLU A 395 4.09 8.73 -6.13
CA GLU A 395 4.17 7.81 -7.27
C GLU A 395 3.26 8.24 -8.41
N THR A 396 2.03 8.64 -8.10
CA THR A 396 1.06 9.13 -9.11
C THR A 396 1.58 10.38 -9.81
N ILE A 397 2.15 11.34 -9.07
CA ILE A 397 2.76 12.54 -9.65
C ILE A 397 3.94 12.18 -10.56
N ARG A 398 4.82 11.29 -10.12
CA ARG A 398 5.95 10.81 -10.95
C ARG A 398 5.48 10.14 -12.24
N GLN A 399 4.41 9.35 -12.20
CA GLN A 399 3.84 8.73 -13.39
C GLN A 399 3.25 9.76 -14.36
N ILE A 400 2.58 10.80 -13.84
CA ILE A 400 2.11 11.94 -14.65
C ILE A 400 3.30 12.63 -15.33
N GLU A 401 4.36 12.93 -14.58
CA GLU A 401 5.59 13.55 -15.11
C GLU A 401 6.25 12.69 -16.19
N ALA A 402 6.39 11.39 -15.95
CA ALA A 402 6.96 10.46 -16.92
C ALA A 402 6.15 10.42 -18.23
N GLN A 403 4.81 10.41 -18.14
CA GLN A 403 3.94 10.45 -19.33
C GLN A 403 4.03 11.80 -20.08
N MET A 404 4.24 12.91 -19.39
CA MET A 404 4.46 14.21 -20.03
C MET A 404 5.79 14.25 -20.79
N VAL A 405 6.88 13.77 -20.18
CA VAL A 405 8.22 13.78 -20.80
C VAL A 405 8.27 12.91 -22.05
N MET A 406 7.69 11.71 -22.01
CA MET A 406 7.65 10.82 -23.17
C MET A 406 6.96 11.43 -24.40
N ARG A 407 6.08 12.39 -24.22
CA ARG A 407 5.33 13.05 -25.31
C ARG A 407 6.00 14.31 -25.85
N HIS A 408 6.74 15.02 -25.03
CA HIS A 408 7.55 16.14 -25.51
C HIS A 408 8.61 15.70 -26.55
N HIS A 409 9.07 14.44 -26.45
CA HIS A 409 10.02 13.90 -27.43
C HIS A 409 9.36 13.40 -28.73
N LYS A 410 8.07 13.01 -28.71
CA LYS A 410 7.34 12.61 -29.93
C LYS A 410 6.97 13.80 -30.84
N GLY A 411 6.89 15.00 -30.30
CA GLY A 411 6.61 16.23 -31.06
C GLY A 411 7.83 16.77 -31.84
N PHE A 412 9.01 16.16 -31.69
CA PHE A 412 10.23 16.57 -32.40
C PHE A 412 10.56 15.70 -33.63
N LEU A 413 9.80 14.63 -33.86
CA LEU A 413 9.98 13.65 -34.94
C LEU A 413 8.73 13.48 -35.83
N GLY A 414 7.74 14.37 -35.66
CA GLY A 414 6.54 14.42 -36.48
C GLY A 414 6.40 15.71 -37.24
#